data_5ef7b06d8e03512a4f6c7802e6edcc18
#
_entry.id   5ef7b06d8e03512a4f6c7802e6edcc18
#
_cell.length_a   1.000
_cell.length_b   1.000
_cell.length_c   1.000
_cell.angle_alpha   90.00
_cell.angle_beta   90.00
_cell.angle_gamma   90.00
#
_symmetry.space_group_name_H-M   'P 1'
#
loop_
_entity.id
_entity.type
_entity.pdbx_description
1 polymer ?
#
loop_
_entity_poly.entity_id
_entity_poly.type
_entity_poly.pdbx_seq_one_letter_code
_entity_poly.pdbx_strand_id
1 'polypeptide(L)'
;MDVIGSKFDGYPSQEKVAKLLLQNGMRVECGRAYCGDVEQGDSAIGRACGVDRRVVRTTLERITADPDLEAKFSKLKSTLSMVDLAPEIGCSSIIVTPTNSRMPGILADVTRVLYSYGVSVRQAMVNDCGDEGRAALEIVVYSRIPSEAIAELKFCRGVDSILIK
;
A
#
# COMPACT_ATOMS: atom_id res chain seq x y z
N MET A 1 -9.98 -1.02 -8.58
CA MET A 1 -11.19 -1.64 -7.95
C MET A 1 -11.62 -0.72 -6.81
N ASP A 2 -12.78 -0.10 -6.96
CA ASP A 2 -13.28 0.83 -5.94
C ASP A 2 -13.86 0.02 -4.76
N VAL A 3 -13.15 -0.01 -3.65
CA VAL A 3 -13.53 -0.78 -2.44
C VAL A 3 -14.72 -0.14 -1.73
N ILE A 4 -14.79 1.20 -1.77
CA ILE A 4 -15.83 1.96 -1.07
C ILE A 4 -17.02 2.30 -1.99
N GLY A 5 -16.83 2.24 -3.32
CA GLY A 5 -17.87 2.51 -4.31
C GLY A 5 -18.63 3.80 -4.04
N SER A 6 -19.89 3.84 -4.42
CA SER A 6 -20.78 4.98 -4.21
C SER A 6 -21.28 5.14 -2.76
N LYS A 7 -20.78 4.35 -1.81
CA LYS A 7 -21.25 4.34 -0.42
C LYS A 7 -21.07 5.67 0.33
N PHE A 8 -20.15 6.51 -0.17
CA PHE A 8 -19.85 7.83 0.40
C PHE A 8 -20.22 8.99 -0.54
N ASP A 9 -20.99 8.74 -1.61
CA ASP A 9 -21.47 9.79 -2.51
C ASP A 9 -22.25 10.84 -1.71
N GLY A 10 -21.90 12.13 -1.94
CA GLY A 10 -22.47 13.24 -1.17
C GLY A 10 -21.84 13.48 0.21
N TYR A 11 -20.86 12.66 0.63
CA TYR A 11 -20.18 12.78 1.92
C TYR A 11 -18.64 12.87 1.78
N PRO A 12 -18.11 13.91 1.12
CA PRO A 12 -16.69 13.98 0.77
C PRO A 12 -15.74 13.94 1.97
N SER A 13 -16.16 14.47 3.12
CA SER A 13 -15.36 14.41 4.35
C SER A 13 -15.30 12.99 4.94
N GLN A 14 -16.38 12.22 4.88
CA GLN A 14 -16.40 10.83 5.30
C GLN A 14 -15.62 9.95 4.32
N GLU A 15 -15.70 10.23 3.03
CA GLU A 15 -14.93 9.53 2.00
C GLU A 15 -13.42 9.68 2.22
N LYS A 16 -12.93 10.89 2.61
CA LYS A 16 -11.53 11.10 2.98
C LYS A 16 -11.11 10.20 4.15
N VAL A 17 -11.96 10.06 5.16
CA VAL A 17 -11.69 9.17 6.29
C VAL A 17 -11.64 7.71 5.83
N ALA A 18 -12.63 7.25 5.08
CA ALA A 18 -12.68 5.88 4.59
C ALA A 18 -11.46 5.55 3.70
N LYS A 19 -11.04 6.46 2.83
CA LYS A 19 -9.82 6.32 2.01
C LYS A 19 -8.56 6.23 2.85
N LEU A 20 -8.41 7.07 3.89
CA LEU A 20 -7.26 7.00 4.78
C LEU A 20 -7.20 5.68 5.53
N LEU A 21 -8.32 5.19 6.06
CA LEU A 21 -8.40 3.89 6.73
C LEU A 21 -7.99 2.76 5.78
N LEU A 22 -8.48 2.77 4.54
CA LEU A 22 -8.18 1.78 3.52
C LEU A 22 -6.69 1.79 3.13
N GLN A 23 -6.13 2.98 2.85
CA GLN A 23 -4.74 3.14 2.44
C GLN A 23 -3.73 2.68 3.49
N ASN A 24 -4.10 2.80 4.77
CA ASN A 24 -3.25 2.39 5.89
C ASN A 24 -3.60 1.00 6.42
N GLY A 25 -4.51 0.27 5.78
CA GLY A 25 -4.94 -1.05 6.24
C GLY A 25 -5.54 -1.02 7.65
N MET A 26 -6.18 0.09 8.03
CA MET A 26 -6.79 0.22 9.35
C MET A 26 -8.10 -0.54 9.41
N ARG A 27 -8.16 -1.55 10.27
CA ARG A 27 -9.35 -2.35 10.51
C ARG A 27 -10.40 -1.54 11.26
N VAL A 28 -11.68 -1.73 10.89
CA VAL A 28 -12.81 -1.19 11.65
C VAL A 28 -13.58 -2.32 12.30
N GLU A 29 -13.79 -2.24 13.61
CA GLU A 29 -14.50 -3.22 14.40
C GLU A 29 -15.27 -2.52 15.53
N CYS A 30 -16.55 -2.83 15.69
CA CYS A 30 -17.42 -2.23 16.70
C CYS A 30 -17.37 -0.68 16.74
N GLY A 31 -17.34 -0.02 15.58
CA GLY A 31 -17.29 1.43 15.47
C GLY A 31 -15.96 2.07 15.90
N ARG A 32 -14.88 1.30 15.92
CA ARG A 32 -13.52 1.75 16.27
C ARG A 32 -12.54 1.36 15.18
N ALA A 33 -11.48 2.15 15.01
CA ALA A 33 -10.42 1.89 14.04
C ALA A 33 -9.17 1.33 14.74
N TYR A 34 -8.50 0.37 14.10
CA TYR A 34 -7.30 -0.29 14.62
C TYR A 34 -6.20 -0.36 13.58
N CYS A 35 -4.96 -0.12 14.01
CA CYS A 35 -3.74 -0.46 13.28
C CYS A 35 -3.15 -1.71 13.94
N GLY A 36 -3.27 -2.87 13.30
CA GLY A 36 -3.06 -4.14 14.00
C GLY A 36 -4.03 -4.27 15.19
N ASP A 37 -3.48 -4.38 16.41
CA ASP A 37 -4.27 -4.46 17.66
C ASP A 37 -4.31 -3.12 18.43
N VAL A 38 -3.71 -2.07 17.87
CA VAL A 38 -3.66 -0.75 18.51
C VAL A 38 -4.84 0.10 18.06
N GLU A 39 -5.73 0.44 19.02
CA GLU A 39 -6.86 1.33 18.76
C GLU A 39 -6.39 2.73 18.38
N GLN A 40 -6.98 3.29 17.33
CA GLN A 40 -6.70 4.62 16.83
C GLN A 40 -7.79 5.59 17.26
N GLY A 41 -7.40 6.67 17.94
CA GLY A 41 -8.36 7.68 18.40
C GLY A 41 -8.93 8.52 17.26
N ASP A 42 -10.24 8.79 17.31
CA ASP A 42 -10.96 9.59 16.30
C ASP A 42 -10.29 10.95 16.05
N SER A 43 -9.75 11.59 17.10
CA SER A 43 -9.06 12.87 16.97
C SER A 43 -7.74 12.78 16.20
N ALA A 44 -7.02 11.66 16.29
CA ALA A 44 -5.79 11.43 15.55
C ALA A 44 -6.10 11.23 14.05
N ILE A 45 -7.09 10.39 13.75
CA ILE A 45 -7.57 10.16 12.39
C ILE A 45 -8.10 11.47 11.79
N GLY A 46 -8.89 12.24 12.57
CA GLY A 46 -9.45 13.51 12.12
C GLY A 46 -8.36 14.52 11.73
N ARG A 47 -7.29 14.64 12.54
CA ARG A 47 -6.14 15.50 12.19
C ARG A 47 -5.44 15.04 10.90
N ALA A 48 -5.27 13.74 10.71
CA ALA A 48 -4.63 13.19 9.51
C ALA A 48 -5.45 13.45 8.24
N CYS A 49 -6.78 13.43 8.32
CA CYS A 49 -7.69 13.72 7.21
C CYS A 49 -8.00 15.20 7.01
N GLY A 50 -7.66 16.07 7.98
CA GLY A 50 -8.09 17.47 8.00
C GLY A 50 -9.60 17.63 8.23
N VAL A 51 -10.21 16.76 9.07
CA VAL A 51 -11.64 16.79 9.40
C VAL A 51 -11.87 16.77 10.92
N ASP A 52 -13.08 17.18 11.35
CA ASP A 52 -13.47 17.08 12.75
C ASP A 52 -13.62 15.62 13.21
N ARG A 53 -13.29 15.33 14.47
CA ARG A 53 -13.41 13.99 15.07
C ARG A 53 -14.83 13.41 14.99
N ARG A 54 -15.86 14.26 14.94
CA ARG A 54 -17.24 13.80 14.78
C ARG A 54 -17.49 13.17 13.41
N VAL A 55 -16.83 13.71 12.36
CA VAL A 55 -16.88 13.12 11.02
C VAL A 55 -16.25 11.73 11.03
N VAL A 56 -15.14 11.56 11.75
CA VAL A 56 -14.51 10.24 11.92
C VAL A 56 -15.49 9.28 12.60
N ARG A 57 -16.07 9.69 13.74
CA ARG A 57 -17.04 8.88 14.49
C ARG A 57 -18.20 8.42 13.60
N THR A 58 -18.85 9.37 12.90
CA THR A 58 -19.97 9.04 12.02
C THR A 58 -19.55 8.17 10.83
N THR A 59 -18.30 8.28 10.37
CA THR A 59 -17.78 7.39 9.31
C THR A 59 -17.60 5.96 9.82
N LEU A 60 -17.03 5.78 11.00
CA LEU A 60 -16.84 4.46 11.61
C LEU A 60 -18.18 3.79 11.92
N GLU A 61 -19.14 4.55 12.44
CA GLU A 61 -20.51 4.07 12.66
C GLU A 61 -21.19 3.65 11.35
N ARG A 62 -21.02 4.45 10.28
CA ARG A 62 -21.56 4.11 8.95
C ARG A 62 -20.92 2.85 8.38
N ILE A 63 -19.60 2.69 8.51
CA ILE A 63 -18.90 1.48 8.07
C ILE A 63 -19.43 0.25 8.81
N THR A 64 -19.63 0.34 10.13
CA THR A 64 -20.14 -0.76 10.96
C THR A 64 -21.62 -1.07 10.69
N ALA A 65 -22.41 -0.07 10.32
CA ALA A 65 -23.83 -0.25 10.04
C ALA A 65 -24.12 -0.82 8.62
N ASP A 66 -23.18 -0.70 7.69
CA ASP A 66 -23.33 -1.22 6.32
C ASP A 66 -22.62 -2.58 6.22
N PRO A 67 -23.35 -3.71 6.04
CA PRO A 67 -22.76 -5.04 6.03
C PRO A 67 -21.66 -5.26 4.97
N ASP A 68 -21.74 -4.58 3.81
CA ASP A 68 -20.74 -4.67 2.75
C ASP A 68 -19.45 -3.95 3.15
N LEU A 69 -19.56 -2.76 3.74
CA LEU A 69 -18.42 -2.02 4.24
C LEU A 69 -17.79 -2.72 5.45
N GLU A 70 -18.61 -3.18 6.40
CA GLU A 70 -18.12 -3.92 7.57
C GLU A 70 -17.34 -5.17 7.16
N ALA A 71 -17.87 -5.97 6.23
CA ALA A 71 -17.20 -7.15 5.71
C ALA A 71 -15.84 -6.87 5.05
N LYS A 72 -15.66 -5.69 4.48
CA LYS A 72 -14.39 -5.24 3.86
C LYS A 72 -13.44 -4.67 4.91
N PHE A 73 -13.91 -3.69 5.70
CA PHE A 73 -13.06 -2.97 6.64
C PHE A 73 -12.63 -3.83 7.84
N SER A 74 -13.42 -4.82 8.26
CA SER A 74 -13.03 -5.76 9.32
C SER A 74 -11.85 -6.67 8.93
N LYS A 75 -11.56 -6.83 7.65
CA LYS A 75 -10.49 -7.68 7.12
C LYS A 75 -9.20 -6.92 6.78
N LEU A 76 -9.19 -5.61 6.90
CA LEU A 76 -8.00 -4.81 6.61
C LEU A 76 -6.86 -5.17 7.58
N LYS A 77 -5.65 -5.17 7.06
CA LYS A 77 -4.43 -5.38 7.85
C LYS A 77 -3.38 -4.37 7.42
N SER A 78 -2.81 -3.68 8.38
CA SER A 78 -1.64 -2.84 8.15
C SER A 78 -0.44 -3.73 7.87
N THR A 79 0.31 -3.42 6.82
CA THR A 79 1.50 -4.16 6.43
C THR A 79 2.72 -3.26 6.57
N LEU A 80 3.78 -3.78 7.20
CA LEU A 80 5.05 -3.08 7.29
C LEU A 80 5.69 -2.98 5.90
N SER A 81 5.93 -1.77 5.40
CA SER A 81 6.86 -1.56 4.29
C SER A 81 8.27 -1.34 4.84
N MET A 82 9.22 -2.12 4.33
CA MET A 82 10.63 -2.02 4.72
C MET A 82 11.47 -1.24 3.71
N VAL A 83 10.87 -0.67 2.68
CA VAL A 83 11.59 -0.03 1.56
C VAL A 83 12.50 1.11 2.01
N ASP A 84 11.96 2.00 2.84
CA ASP A 84 12.73 3.14 3.36
C ASP A 84 13.68 2.74 4.50
N LEU A 85 13.38 1.66 5.20
CA LEU A 85 14.21 1.11 6.27
C LEU A 85 15.38 0.28 5.74
N ALA A 86 15.28 -0.25 4.52
CA ALA A 86 16.23 -1.21 3.98
C ALA A 86 17.71 -0.78 4.09
N PRO A 87 18.10 0.45 3.71
CA PRO A 87 19.51 0.88 3.83
C PRO A 87 20.02 0.86 5.28
N GLU A 88 19.18 1.24 6.24
CA GLU A 88 19.54 1.33 7.66
C GLU A 88 19.81 -0.04 8.31
N ILE A 89 19.29 -1.10 7.70
CA ILE A 89 19.44 -2.48 8.19
C ILE A 89 20.38 -3.32 7.30
N GLY A 90 21.18 -2.66 6.44
CA GLY A 90 22.13 -3.33 5.56
C GLY A 90 21.51 -4.08 4.38
N CYS A 91 20.27 -3.79 4.06
CA CYS A 91 19.54 -4.27 2.89
C CYS A 91 19.56 -3.22 1.77
N SER A 92 19.14 -3.59 0.58
CA SER A 92 18.83 -2.64 -0.50
C SER A 92 17.37 -2.71 -0.87
N SER A 93 16.81 -1.64 -1.39
CA SER A 93 15.46 -1.64 -1.93
C SER A 93 15.41 -1.16 -3.36
N ILE A 94 14.45 -1.71 -4.08
CA ILE A 94 14.13 -1.38 -5.48
C ILE A 94 12.67 -0.96 -5.52
N ILE A 95 12.42 0.22 -6.08
CA ILE A 95 11.06 0.66 -6.41
C ILE A 95 10.96 0.69 -7.93
N VAL A 96 10.13 -0.17 -8.48
CA VAL A 96 9.87 -0.25 -9.92
C VAL A 96 8.55 0.44 -10.20
N THR A 97 8.60 1.45 -11.06
CA THR A 97 7.40 2.08 -11.60
C THR A 97 7.02 1.36 -12.90
N PRO A 98 5.82 0.79 -13.02
CA PRO A 98 5.41 0.09 -14.22
C PRO A 98 4.88 1.08 -15.28
N THR A 99 5.03 0.74 -16.56
CA THR A 99 4.34 1.46 -17.66
C THR A 99 2.84 1.27 -17.62
N ASN A 100 2.39 0.12 -17.10
CA ASN A 100 1.00 -0.23 -16.85
C ASN A 100 0.94 -1.21 -15.68
N SER A 101 0.31 -0.81 -14.57
CA SER A 101 0.19 -1.60 -13.35
C SER A 101 -0.54 -2.94 -13.54
N ARG A 102 -1.41 -3.02 -14.55
CA ARG A 102 -2.19 -4.24 -14.86
C ARG A 102 -1.48 -5.20 -15.81
N MET A 103 -0.27 -4.85 -16.27
CA MET A 103 0.50 -5.71 -17.16
C MET A 103 0.98 -6.95 -16.42
N PRO A 104 0.65 -8.17 -16.88
CA PRO A 104 1.11 -9.38 -16.23
C PRO A 104 2.61 -9.61 -16.46
N GLY A 105 3.28 -10.20 -15.47
CA GLY A 105 4.66 -10.68 -15.59
C GLY A 105 5.73 -9.74 -15.07
N ILE A 106 5.46 -8.48 -14.76
CA ILE A 106 6.48 -7.51 -14.28
C ILE A 106 7.21 -8.05 -13.05
N LEU A 107 6.48 -8.48 -12.02
CA LEU A 107 7.08 -9.08 -10.82
C LEU A 107 7.91 -10.32 -11.16
N ALA A 108 7.41 -11.19 -12.04
CA ALA A 108 8.10 -12.42 -12.43
C ALA A 108 9.41 -12.12 -13.16
N ASP A 109 9.43 -11.17 -14.08
CA ASP A 109 10.63 -10.81 -14.84
C ASP A 109 11.65 -10.12 -13.95
N VAL A 110 11.25 -9.18 -13.09
CA VAL A 110 12.13 -8.53 -12.11
C VAL A 110 12.74 -9.55 -11.14
N THR A 111 11.95 -10.45 -10.58
CA THR A 111 12.46 -11.47 -9.65
C THR A 111 13.34 -12.51 -10.34
N ARG A 112 13.11 -12.80 -11.61
CA ARG A 112 13.99 -13.68 -12.42
C ARG A 112 15.36 -13.05 -12.60
N VAL A 113 15.44 -11.77 -12.91
CA VAL A 113 16.72 -11.04 -12.98
C VAL A 113 17.44 -11.10 -11.64
N LEU A 114 16.78 -10.77 -10.53
CA LEU A 114 17.38 -10.85 -9.19
C LEU A 114 17.91 -12.27 -8.90
N TYR A 115 17.13 -13.29 -9.23
CA TYR A 115 17.52 -14.69 -9.06
C TYR A 115 18.77 -15.05 -9.87
N SER A 116 18.89 -14.61 -11.13
CA SER A 116 20.04 -14.91 -11.99
C SER A 116 21.36 -14.36 -11.45
N TYR A 117 21.29 -13.30 -10.63
CA TYR A 117 22.44 -12.70 -9.93
C TYR A 117 22.58 -13.19 -8.47
N GLY A 118 21.83 -14.21 -8.05
CA GLY A 118 21.88 -14.76 -6.70
C GLY A 118 21.37 -13.83 -5.62
N VAL A 119 20.56 -12.83 -5.99
CA VAL A 119 20.01 -11.85 -5.04
C VAL A 119 18.73 -12.38 -4.40
N SER A 120 18.75 -12.55 -3.07
CA SER A 120 17.61 -13.05 -2.30
C SER A 120 16.66 -11.92 -1.92
N VAL A 121 15.36 -12.13 -2.17
CA VAL A 121 14.29 -11.18 -1.82
C VAL A 121 13.87 -11.37 -0.36
N ARG A 122 13.80 -10.29 0.39
CA ARG A 122 13.29 -10.24 1.77
C ARG A 122 11.81 -9.87 1.82
N GLN A 123 11.41 -8.87 1.01
CA GLN A 123 10.03 -8.42 0.91
C GLN A 123 9.75 -8.02 -0.54
N ALA A 124 8.55 -8.32 -1.01
CA ALA A 124 8.04 -7.78 -2.28
C ALA A 124 6.58 -7.36 -2.07
N MET A 125 6.26 -6.14 -2.45
CA MET A 125 4.92 -5.58 -2.35
C MET A 125 4.53 -4.94 -3.67
N VAL A 126 3.30 -5.20 -4.11
CA VAL A 126 2.71 -4.52 -5.27
C VAL A 126 1.67 -3.56 -4.73
N ASN A 127 1.94 -2.27 -4.85
CA ASN A 127 1.04 -1.21 -4.44
C ASN A 127 0.29 -0.72 -5.69
N ASP A 128 -1.00 -1.04 -5.77
CA ASP A 128 -1.93 -0.50 -6.76
C ASP A 128 -3.11 0.14 -6.03
N CYS A 129 -2.96 1.40 -5.66
CA CYS A 129 -3.98 2.16 -4.94
C CYS A 129 -5.13 2.62 -5.85
N GLY A 130 -5.17 2.16 -7.11
CA GLY A 130 -6.21 2.56 -8.07
C GLY A 130 -6.04 3.96 -8.65
N ASP A 131 -5.09 4.75 -8.15
CA ASP A 131 -4.72 6.03 -8.74
C ASP A 131 -3.69 5.80 -9.85
N GLU A 132 -4.01 6.14 -11.09
CA GLU A 132 -3.07 6.11 -12.20
C GLU A 132 -1.84 6.95 -11.85
N GLY A 133 -0.66 6.32 -11.81
CA GLY A 133 0.62 6.97 -11.52
C GLY A 133 1.20 6.72 -10.12
N ARG A 134 0.52 5.98 -9.24
CA ARG A 134 1.05 5.58 -7.92
C ARG A 134 1.31 4.09 -7.76
N ALA A 135 1.04 3.31 -8.80
CA ALA A 135 1.35 1.90 -8.77
C ALA A 135 2.87 1.70 -8.75
N ALA A 136 3.35 0.91 -7.81
CA ALA A 136 4.76 0.58 -7.68
C ALA A 136 4.93 -0.88 -7.24
N LEU A 137 5.98 -1.51 -7.76
CA LEU A 137 6.49 -2.77 -7.23
C LEU A 137 7.68 -2.44 -6.34
N GLU A 138 7.53 -2.65 -5.05
CA GLU A 138 8.54 -2.43 -4.03
C GLU A 138 9.19 -3.76 -3.64
N ILE A 139 10.51 -3.85 -3.76
CA ILE A 139 11.28 -5.06 -3.42
C ILE A 139 12.40 -4.67 -2.47
N VAL A 140 12.52 -5.40 -1.37
CA VAL A 140 13.66 -5.33 -0.45
C VAL A 140 14.46 -6.62 -0.59
N VAL A 141 15.78 -6.49 -0.72
CA VAL A 141 16.71 -7.59 -0.88
C VAL A 141 17.76 -7.60 0.24
N TYR A 142 18.26 -8.78 0.59
CA TYR A 142 19.23 -8.95 1.70
C TYR A 142 20.61 -8.40 1.43
N SER A 143 20.97 -8.15 0.17
CA SER A 143 22.33 -7.75 -0.24
C SER A 143 22.30 -6.52 -1.14
N ARG A 144 23.48 -5.99 -1.42
CA ARG A 144 23.63 -5.00 -2.51
C ARG A 144 23.27 -5.65 -3.84
N ILE A 145 22.68 -4.85 -4.72
CA ILE A 145 22.30 -5.28 -6.06
C ILE A 145 23.48 -5.01 -6.98
N PRO A 146 23.99 -6.03 -7.70
CA PRO A 146 25.05 -5.84 -8.68
C PRO A 146 24.66 -4.84 -9.77
N SER A 147 25.62 -4.04 -10.25
CA SER A 147 25.41 -3.05 -11.31
C SER A 147 24.85 -3.66 -12.60
N GLU A 148 25.28 -4.87 -12.92
CA GLU A 148 24.82 -5.65 -14.07
C GLU A 148 23.35 -6.00 -13.94
N ALA A 149 22.92 -6.41 -12.74
CA ALA A 149 21.50 -6.68 -12.44
C ALA A 149 20.66 -5.41 -12.58
N ILE A 150 21.17 -4.26 -12.12
CA ILE A 150 20.48 -2.96 -12.26
C ILE A 150 20.29 -2.62 -13.75
N ALA A 151 21.31 -2.84 -14.55
CA ALA A 151 21.23 -2.60 -15.99
C ALA A 151 20.16 -3.49 -16.65
N GLU A 152 20.11 -4.77 -16.29
CA GLU A 152 19.16 -5.72 -16.84
C GLU A 152 17.72 -5.47 -16.37
N LEU A 153 17.53 -5.08 -15.10
CA LEU A 153 16.22 -4.73 -14.55
C LEU A 153 15.52 -3.61 -15.33
N LYS A 154 16.27 -2.63 -15.86
CA LYS A 154 15.73 -1.55 -16.68
C LYS A 154 15.14 -2.01 -18.01
N PHE A 155 15.55 -3.17 -18.49
CA PHE A 155 15.07 -3.73 -19.74
C PHE A 155 13.95 -4.77 -19.53
N CYS A 156 13.55 -5.03 -18.28
CA CYS A 156 12.40 -5.88 -18.00
C CYS A 156 11.15 -5.29 -18.64
N ARG A 157 10.35 -6.17 -19.25
CA ARG A 157 9.12 -5.76 -19.92
C ARG A 157 8.16 -5.10 -18.93
N GLY A 158 7.64 -3.93 -19.30
CA GLY A 158 6.67 -3.19 -18.50
C GLY A 158 7.28 -2.35 -17.37
N VAL A 159 8.59 -2.26 -17.28
CA VAL A 159 9.30 -1.34 -16.38
C VAL A 159 9.47 0.01 -17.08
N ASP A 160 9.00 1.07 -16.44
CA ASP A 160 9.19 2.46 -16.87
C ASP A 160 10.43 3.05 -16.22
N SER A 161 10.51 2.97 -14.89
CA SER A 161 11.64 3.48 -14.13
C SER A 161 11.95 2.63 -12.90
N ILE A 162 13.20 2.78 -12.41
CA ILE A 162 13.70 2.09 -11.22
C ILE A 162 14.38 3.09 -10.31
N LEU A 163 14.00 3.10 -9.04
CA LEU A 163 14.70 3.78 -7.96
C LEU A 163 15.32 2.74 -7.04
N ILE A 164 16.59 2.91 -6.70
CA ILE A 164 17.34 2.03 -5.77
C ILE A 164 17.76 2.84 -4.57
N LYS A 165 17.59 2.26 -3.38
CA LYS A 165 18.05 2.83 -2.11
C LYS A 165 18.92 1.82 -1.36
#